data_d8a9327dd09d0afad8819a43d98ac538
#
_entry.id   d8a9327dd09d0afad8819a43d98ac538
#
_cell.length_a   1.000
_cell.length_b   1.000
_cell.length_c   1.000
_cell.angle_alpha   90.00
_cell.angle_beta   90.00
_cell.angle_gamma   90.00
#
_symmetry.space_group_name_H-M   'P 1'
#
loop_
_entity.id
_entity.type
_entity.pdbx_description
1 polymer ?
#
loop_
_entity_poly.entity_id
_entity_poly.type
_entity_poly.pdbx_seq_one_letter_code
_entity_poly.pdbx_strand_id
1 'polypeptide(L)'
;INYNGAQIGGMLAEILDMPFVSLANKLDVNGTQATLERDVQGGIEVVEVDFPFVLSASKGLAEQRIPNMRGIMAARTKPLNVIAPTDHDKLTSVVKFELPAPKTGCKYLDPESMDELVELLHNESKVI
;
A
#
# COMPACT_ATOMS: atom_id res chain seq x y z
N ILE A 1 0.96 -6.68 0.57
CA ILE A 1 0.78 -5.41 -0.16
C ILE A 1 -0.58 -4.84 0.18
N ASN A 2 -0.68 -3.55 0.31
CA ASN A 2 -1.93 -2.81 0.60
C ASN A 2 -2.70 -3.23 1.86
N TYR A 3 -2.15 -4.02 2.68
CA TYR A 3 -2.73 -4.59 3.90
C TYR A 3 -3.93 -3.80 4.46
N ASN A 4 -3.70 -2.83 5.35
CA ASN A 4 -4.76 -1.97 5.86
C ASN A 4 -5.31 -1.01 4.78
N GLY A 5 -4.48 -0.57 3.84
CA GLY A 5 -4.89 0.30 2.73
C GLY A 5 -5.94 -0.33 1.81
N ALA A 6 -5.95 -1.66 1.68
CA ALA A 6 -6.97 -2.36 0.92
C ALA A 6 -8.34 -2.40 1.61
N GLN A 7 -8.39 -2.22 2.93
CA GLN A 7 -9.61 -2.35 3.73
C GLN A 7 -10.18 -0.99 4.15
N ILE A 8 -9.34 -0.10 4.68
CA ILE A 8 -9.77 1.14 5.33
C ILE A 8 -10.52 2.06 4.37
N GLY A 9 -10.04 2.24 3.14
CA GLY A 9 -10.67 3.13 2.16
C GLY A 9 -12.10 2.74 1.83
N GLY A 10 -12.34 1.45 1.55
CA GLY A 10 -13.67 0.95 1.25
C GLY A 10 -14.63 1.03 2.45
N MET A 11 -14.15 0.67 3.65
CA MET A 11 -14.94 0.78 4.88
C MET A 11 -15.29 2.23 5.21
N LEU A 12 -14.34 3.15 5.01
CA LEU A 12 -14.56 4.58 5.23
C LEU A 12 -15.62 5.13 4.26
N ALA A 13 -15.54 4.75 2.99
CA ALA A 13 -16.49 5.17 1.97
C ALA A 13 -17.91 4.72 2.30
N GLU A 14 -18.07 3.47 2.73
CA GLU A 14 -19.37 2.93 3.16
C GLU A 14 -19.94 3.67 4.39
N ILE A 15 -19.11 3.96 5.39
CA ILE A 15 -19.54 4.72 6.58
C ILE A 15 -19.97 6.15 6.22
N LEU A 16 -19.31 6.75 5.23
CA LEU A 16 -19.58 8.11 4.77
C LEU A 16 -20.67 8.19 3.69
N ASP A 17 -21.16 7.05 3.20
CA ASP A 17 -22.08 6.95 2.05
C ASP A 17 -21.54 7.68 0.81
N MET A 18 -20.27 7.39 0.47
CA MET A 18 -19.53 8.03 -0.64
C MET A 18 -19.05 6.99 -1.65
N PRO A 19 -18.94 7.37 -2.95
CA PRO A 19 -18.27 6.54 -3.94
C PRO A 19 -16.81 6.24 -3.56
N PHE A 20 -16.33 5.05 -3.92
CA PHE A 20 -14.95 4.64 -3.66
C PHE A 20 -14.21 4.22 -4.92
N VAL A 21 -13.05 4.84 -5.18
CA VAL A 21 -12.13 4.45 -6.25
C VAL A 21 -10.85 3.90 -5.66
N SER A 22 -10.59 2.61 -5.87
CA SER A 22 -9.41 1.94 -5.33
C SER A 22 -8.19 2.10 -6.24
N LEU A 23 -7.00 2.25 -5.63
CA LEU A 23 -5.70 2.17 -6.27
C LEU A 23 -5.52 3.15 -7.45
N ALA A 24 -6.03 4.37 -7.32
CA ALA A 24 -5.87 5.40 -8.33
C ALA A 24 -4.39 5.76 -8.53
N ASN A 25 -3.93 5.74 -9.78
CA ASN A 25 -2.58 6.13 -10.17
C ASN A 25 -2.53 7.47 -10.91
N LYS A 26 -3.71 8.03 -11.26
CA LYS A 26 -3.86 9.37 -11.81
C LYS A 26 -5.16 10.00 -11.35
N LEU A 27 -5.16 11.32 -11.18
CA LEU A 27 -6.32 12.11 -10.76
C LEU A 27 -6.28 13.47 -11.47
N ASP A 28 -7.31 13.75 -12.24
CA ASP A 28 -7.56 15.03 -12.86
C ASP A 28 -8.89 15.60 -12.34
N VAL A 29 -8.87 16.85 -11.86
CA VAL A 29 -10.04 17.51 -11.28
C VAL A 29 -10.59 18.56 -12.22
N ASN A 30 -11.86 18.44 -12.60
CA ASN A 30 -12.58 19.35 -13.47
C ASN A 30 -13.87 19.85 -12.81
N GLY A 31 -13.79 21.02 -12.16
CA GLY A 31 -14.95 21.59 -11.46
C GLY A 31 -15.45 20.72 -10.32
N THR A 32 -16.64 20.16 -10.43
CA THR A 32 -17.27 19.28 -9.44
C THR A 32 -17.07 17.79 -9.70
N GLN A 33 -16.32 17.45 -10.74
CA GLN A 33 -16.07 16.08 -11.16
C GLN A 33 -14.57 15.78 -11.21
N ALA A 34 -14.21 14.54 -10.98
CA ALA A 34 -12.85 14.03 -11.10
C ALA A 34 -12.80 12.86 -12.09
N THR A 35 -11.73 12.83 -12.88
CA THR A 35 -11.37 11.69 -13.73
C THR A 35 -10.17 11.00 -13.11
N LEU A 36 -10.29 9.70 -12.84
CA LEU A 36 -9.24 8.88 -12.25
C LEU A 36 -8.86 7.75 -13.19
N GLU A 37 -7.58 7.37 -13.16
CA GLU A 37 -7.09 6.16 -13.81
C GLU A 37 -6.60 5.16 -12.76
N ARG A 38 -6.83 3.87 -13.01
CA ARG A 38 -6.28 2.77 -12.21
C ARG A 38 -5.90 1.59 -13.08
N ASP A 39 -4.86 0.89 -12.67
CA ASP A 39 -4.45 -0.34 -13.35
C ASP A 39 -5.41 -1.48 -12.98
N VAL A 40 -5.89 -2.18 -14.00
CA VAL A 40 -6.70 -3.39 -13.86
C VAL A 40 -6.09 -4.51 -14.68
N GLN A 41 -6.51 -5.74 -14.44
CA GLN A 41 -6.03 -6.87 -15.22
C GLN A 41 -6.39 -6.68 -16.71
N GLY A 42 -5.36 -6.58 -17.55
CA GLY A 42 -5.51 -6.41 -18.99
C GLY A 42 -5.50 -4.96 -19.50
N GLY A 43 -5.38 -3.95 -18.61
CA GLY A 43 -5.30 -2.56 -19.07
C GLY A 43 -5.48 -1.51 -17.98
N ILE A 44 -5.94 -0.35 -18.40
CA ILE A 44 -6.21 0.80 -17.53
C ILE A 44 -7.73 1.07 -17.57
N GLU A 45 -8.31 1.23 -16.41
CA GLU A 45 -9.68 1.70 -16.25
C GLU A 45 -9.69 3.21 -15.97
N VAL A 46 -10.55 3.92 -16.69
CA VAL A 46 -10.79 5.35 -16.48
C VAL A 46 -12.16 5.51 -15.83
N VAL A 47 -12.19 6.16 -14.67
CA VAL A 47 -13.41 6.35 -13.86
C VAL A 47 -13.68 7.84 -13.72
N GLU A 48 -14.91 8.26 -14.01
CA GLU A 48 -15.39 9.61 -13.71
C GLU A 48 -16.29 9.54 -12.47
N VAL A 49 -16.08 10.46 -11.53
CA VAL A 49 -16.82 10.51 -10.27
C VAL A 49 -17.08 11.94 -9.85
N ASP A 50 -18.27 12.19 -9.32
CA ASP A 50 -18.62 13.49 -8.73
C ASP A 50 -18.13 13.60 -7.29
N PHE A 51 -17.81 14.82 -6.86
CA PHE A 51 -17.47 15.09 -5.46
C PHE A 51 -18.71 15.09 -4.54
N PRO A 52 -18.58 14.64 -3.29
CA PRO A 52 -17.40 14.08 -2.62
C PRO A 52 -17.25 12.58 -2.89
N PHE A 53 -16.03 12.07 -2.87
CA PHE A 53 -15.72 10.65 -2.98
C PHE A 53 -14.46 10.28 -2.17
N VAL A 54 -14.28 8.98 -1.91
CA VAL A 54 -13.09 8.43 -1.26
C VAL A 54 -12.22 7.72 -2.30
N LEU A 55 -10.93 7.89 -2.23
CA LEU A 55 -9.99 7.16 -3.08
C LEU A 55 -8.85 6.54 -2.27
N SER A 56 -8.30 5.43 -2.73
CA SER A 56 -6.99 4.96 -2.30
C SER A 56 -5.96 5.21 -3.38
N ALA A 57 -4.81 5.74 -2.97
CA ALA A 57 -3.73 6.12 -3.86
C ALA A 57 -2.80 4.95 -4.17
N SER A 58 -2.35 4.84 -5.42
CA SER A 58 -1.30 3.94 -5.86
C SER A 58 -0.08 4.73 -6.33
N LYS A 59 1.01 3.99 -6.66
CA LYS A 59 2.21 4.59 -7.24
C LYS A 59 1.85 5.26 -8.58
N GLY A 60 2.27 6.50 -8.74
CA GLY A 60 2.01 7.30 -9.94
C GLY A 60 1.06 8.48 -9.71
N LEU A 61 0.19 8.42 -8.70
CA LEU A 61 -0.76 9.48 -8.40
C LEU A 61 -0.09 10.83 -8.14
N ALA A 62 1.07 10.83 -7.50
CA ALA A 62 1.88 12.02 -7.28
C ALA A 62 3.37 11.70 -7.34
N GLU A 63 4.16 12.66 -7.81
CA GLU A 63 5.61 12.54 -7.81
C GLU A 63 6.21 12.81 -6.44
N GLN A 64 7.17 11.99 -6.06
CA GLN A 64 7.92 12.15 -4.83
C GLN A 64 8.78 13.42 -4.89
N ARG A 65 8.59 14.30 -3.91
CA ARG A 65 9.45 15.47 -3.71
C ARG A 65 10.49 15.18 -2.64
N ILE A 66 11.76 15.08 -3.06
CA ILE A 66 12.88 14.88 -2.11
C ILE A 66 13.14 16.22 -1.40
N PRO A 67 13.05 16.27 -0.07
CA PRO A 67 13.28 17.51 0.67
C PRO A 67 14.78 17.90 0.60
N ASN A 68 15.04 19.16 0.26
CA ASN A 68 16.37 19.75 0.39
C ASN A 68 16.63 20.17 1.84
N MET A 69 17.88 20.56 2.17
CA MET A 69 18.27 20.97 3.53
C MET A 69 17.38 22.09 4.09
N ARG A 70 17.00 23.07 3.26
CA ARG A 70 16.10 24.16 3.66
C ARG A 70 14.71 23.66 4.04
N GLY A 71 14.18 22.70 3.28
CA GLY A 71 12.90 22.05 3.57
C GLY A 71 12.92 21.26 4.88
N ILE A 72 14.01 20.53 5.15
CA ILE A 72 14.21 19.79 6.41
C ILE A 72 14.26 20.77 7.60
N MET A 73 15.00 21.87 7.47
CA MET A 73 15.07 22.88 8.53
C MET A 73 13.71 23.55 8.77
N ALA A 74 12.98 23.91 7.70
CA ALA A 74 11.66 24.50 7.79
C ALA A 74 10.62 23.54 8.41
N ALA A 75 10.73 22.25 8.17
CA ALA A 75 9.82 21.25 8.74
C ALA A 75 9.91 21.16 10.26
N ARG A 76 11.08 21.46 10.86
CA ARG A 76 11.28 21.43 12.31
C ARG A 76 10.46 22.49 13.06
N THR A 77 10.12 23.58 12.40
CA THR A 77 9.37 24.71 12.98
C THR A 77 7.88 24.67 12.65
N LYS A 78 7.44 23.71 11.83
CA LYS A 78 6.01 23.55 11.52
C LYS A 78 5.25 23.01 12.73
N PRO A 79 4.07 23.54 13.03
CA PRO A 79 3.25 23.01 14.10
C PRO A 79 2.79 21.59 13.75
N LEU A 80 2.95 20.65 14.69
CA LEU A 80 2.40 19.30 14.63
C LEU A 80 1.15 19.27 15.52
N ASN A 81 -0.01 19.16 14.90
CA ASN A 81 -1.26 19.00 15.64
C ASN A 81 -1.52 17.51 15.85
N VAL A 82 -1.43 17.05 17.09
CA VAL A 82 -1.69 15.67 17.48
C VAL A 82 -3.12 15.56 18.00
N ILE A 83 -3.98 14.87 17.28
CA ILE A 83 -5.37 14.59 17.69
C ILE A 83 -5.38 13.33 18.52
N ALA A 84 -5.94 13.41 19.73
CA ALA A 84 -6.09 12.24 20.59
C ALA A 84 -7.06 11.22 19.96
N PRO A 85 -6.78 9.91 20.03
CA PRO A 85 -7.70 8.89 19.56
C PRO A 85 -8.98 8.89 20.41
N THR A 86 -10.09 8.52 19.81
CA THR A 86 -11.30 8.18 20.54
C THR A 86 -11.17 6.80 21.18
N ASP A 87 -11.81 6.62 22.34
CA ASP A 87 -11.90 5.32 22.98
C ASP A 87 -12.61 4.31 22.07
N HIS A 88 -12.02 3.13 21.93
CA HIS A 88 -12.59 2.01 21.17
C HIS A 88 -12.14 0.68 21.80
N ASP A 89 -12.93 -0.34 21.62
CA ASP A 89 -12.58 -1.69 22.06
C ASP A 89 -11.39 -2.23 21.25
N LYS A 90 -10.34 -2.61 21.94
CA LYS A 90 -9.16 -3.23 21.33
C LYS A 90 -9.45 -4.69 21.03
N LEU A 91 -9.74 -5.02 19.79
CA LEU A 91 -10.00 -6.39 19.34
C LEU A 91 -8.72 -7.20 19.14
N THR A 92 -7.56 -6.52 18.96
CA THR A 92 -6.26 -7.16 18.76
C THR A 92 -5.18 -6.43 19.55
N SER A 93 -4.14 -7.16 19.96
CA SER A 93 -2.96 -6.57 20.59
C SER A 93 -1.69 -7.17 19.99
N VAL A 94 -0.67 -6.33 19.82
CA VAL A 94 0.65 -6.79 19.39
C VAL A 94 1.33 -7.46 20.58
N VAL A 95 1.66 -8.73 20.44
CA VAL A 95 2.34 -9.52 21.50
C VAL A 95 3.84 -9.26 21.48
N LYS A 96 4.45 -9.23 20.26
CA LYS A 96 5.90 -9.10 20.10
C LYS A 96 6.26 -8.62 18.71
N PHE A 97 7.35 -7.87 18.62
CA PHE A 97 8.05 -7.56 17.36
C PHE A 97 9.37 -8.31 17.36
N GLU A 98 9.64 -9.05 16.31
CA GLU A 98 10.91 -9.75 16.10
C GLU A 98 11.43 -9.46 14.70
N LEU A 99 12.75 -9.33 14.59
CA LEU A 99 13.40 -9.30 13.29
C LEU A 99 13.34 -10.72 12.70
N PRO A 100 13.15 -10.83 11.37
CA PRO A 100 13.26 -12.13 10.72
C PRO A 100 14.66 -12.70 10.91
N ALA A 101 14.76 -14.01 10.96
CA ALA A 101 16.06 -14.68 11.06
C ALA A 101 16.98 -14.21 9.92
N PRO A 102 18.27 -13.91 10.21
CA PRO A 102 19.19 -13.51 9.17
C PRO A 102 19.36 -14.62 8.14
N LYS A 103 19.40 -14.23 6.87
CA LYS A 103 19.67 -15.18 5.79
C LYS A 103 21.10 -15.70 5.91
N THR A 104 21.27 -17.00 6.06
CA THR A 104 22.55 -17.63 6.35
C THR A 104 23.30 -18.15 5.14
N GLY A 105 22.67 -18.21 3.99
CA GLY A 105 23.30 -18.69 2.76
C GLY A 105 22.30 -18.83 1.63
N CYS A 106 22.83 -19.08 0.44
CA CYS A 106 22.04 -19.37 -0.74
C CYS A 106 22.74 -20.50 -1.52
N LYS A 107 21.99 -21.55 -1.87
CA LYS A 107 22.46 -22.60 -2.75
C LYS A 107 22.02 -22.26 -4.17
N TYR A 108 22.98 -22.15 -5.07
CA TYR A 108 22.72 -21.91 -6.48
C TYR A 108 22.65 -23.24 -7.20
N LEU A 109 21.64 -23.42 -8.02
CA LEU A 109 21.43 -24.59 -8.85
C LEU A 109 21.55 -24.21 -10.32
N ASP A 110 21.87 -25.20 -11.15
CA ASP A 110 21.86 -25.02 -12.59
C ASP A 110 20.41 -24.80 -13.06
N PRO A 111 20.12 -23.76 -13.85
CA PRO A 111 18.77 -23.51 -14.40
C PRO A 111 18.17 -24.70 -15.16
N GLU A 112 19.01 -25.59 -15.70
CA GLU A 112 18.59 -26.80 -16.41
C GLU A 112 18.29 -27.98 -15.47
N SER A 113 18.63 -27.87 -14.16
CA SER A 113 18.46 -28.94 -13.16
C SER A 113 17.21 -28.73 -12.31
N MET A 114 16.03 -28.60 -12.91
CA MET A 114 14.78 -28.37 -12.18
C MET A 114 14.38 -29.52 -11.27
N ASP A 115 14.70 -30.77 -11.62
CA ASP A 115 14.40 -31.95 -10.79
C ASP A 115 15.18 -31.88 -9.47
N GLU A 116 16.44 -31.47 -9.49
CA GLU A 116 17.24 -31.24 -8.28
C GLU A 116 16.63 -30.15 -7.38
N LEU A 117 16.11 -29.08 -7.96
CA LEU A 117 15.41 -28.05 -7.20
C LEU A 117 14.20 -28.60 -6.46
N VAL A 118 13.38 -29.39 -7.14
CA VAL A 118 12.19 -30.02 -6.54
C VAL A 118 12.58 -30.98 -5.43
N GLU A 119 13.59 -31.83 -5.63
CA GLU A 119 14.09 -32.75 -4.59
C GLU A 119 14.58 -32.01 -3.34
N LEU A 120 15.34 -30.92 -3.51
CA LEU A 120 15.84 -30.14 -2.38
C LEU A 120 14.72 -29.41 -1.63
N LEU A 121 13.74 -28.86 -2.34
CA LEU A 121 12.58 -28.21 -1.72
C LEU A 121 11.71 -29.24 -0.97
N HIS A 122 11.56 -30.45 -1.49
CA HIS A 122 10.76 -31.50 -0.87
C HIS A 122 11.48 -32.18 0.30
N ASN A 123 12.73 -32.62 0.09
CA ASN A 123 13.44 -33.48 1.04
C ASN A 123 14.26 -32.71 2.07
N GLU A 124 14.92 -31.62 1.67
CA GLU A 124 15.79 -30.82 2.55
C GLU A 124 15.03 -29.67 3.21
N SER A 125 14.38 -28.82 2.43
CA SER A 125 13.69 -27.63 2.93
C SER A 125 12.27 -27.92 3.44
N LYS A 126 11.64 -28.99 2.98
CA LYS A 126 10.28 -29.45 3.36
C LYS A 126 9.22 -28.34 3.24
N VAL A 127 9.27 -27.60 2.13
CA VAL A 127 8.34 -26.49 1.84
C VAL A 127 7.31 -26.83 0.78
N ILE A 128 7.50 -27.93 0.07
CA ILE A 128 6.56 -28.54 -0.89
C ILE A 128 6.42 -30.03 -0.66
#